data_375c9b859ccb747de9b9f3ec6ab5d20d
#
_entry.id   375c9b859ccb747de9b9f3ec6ab5d20d
#
_cell.length_a   1.000
_cell.length_b   1.000
_cell.length_c   1.000
_cell.angle_alpha   90.00
_cell.angle_beta   90.00
_cell.angle_gamma   90.00
#
_symmetry.space_group_name_H-M   'P 1'
#
loop_
_entity.id
_entity.type
_entity.pdbx_description
1 polymer ?
#
loop_
_entity_poly.entity_id
_entity_poly.type
_entity_poly.pdbx_seq_one_letter_code
_entity_poly.pdbx_strand_id
1 'polypeptide(L)'
;MNIEFNKVSEFNRGTIFELLTDAYSFDYRCAQRWSSDWKEFDNFFFDNLQIADKYGFITTLNNEAIGMISWDPRNIPDYIEIGHNCIVSKYKNNGYGKIQLQEAYRRIVLNDVNRIIVTTNVGLFPVQQMYEGVGFKAYNRRPNEQISDFPGDYIDYVIIIKD
;
A
#
# COMPACT_ATOMS: atom_id res chain seq x y z
N MET A 1 -6.54 -22.95 2.13
CA MET A 1 -5.70 -21.79 1.73
C MET A 1 -5.08 -21.16 2.96
N ASN A 2 -3.78 -20.94 2.91
CA ASN A 2 -3.04 -20.43 4.06
C ASN A 2 -2.52 -19.01 3.76
N ILE A 3 -3.23 -17.99 4.27
CA ILE A 3 -2.81 -16.59 4.16
C ILE A 3 -2.09 -16.21 5.45
N GLU A 4 -0.87 -15.66 5.30
CA GLU A 4 -0.09 -15.19 6.43
C GLU A 4 0.42 -13.77 6.16
N PHE A 5 0.66 -13.03 7.24
CA PHE A 5 1.20 -11.67 7.19
C PHE A 5 2.57 -11.72 7.86
N ASN A 6 3.62 -11.69 7.05
CA ASN A 6 4.97 -11.99 7.48
C ASN A 6 5.82 -10.71 7.63
N LYS A 7 6.80 -10.77 8.51
CA LYS A 7 7.74 -9.67 8.68
C LYS A 7 8.57 -9.47 7.42
N VAL A 8 8.84 -8.22 7.08
CA VAL A 8 9.72 -7.88 5.95
C VAL A 8 11.09 -8.52 6.12
N SER A 9 11.59 -8.61 7.36
CA SER A 9 12.90 -9.19 7.68
C SER A 9 13.02 -10.67 7.33
N GLU A 10 11.91 -11.35 7.05
CA GLU A 10 11.92 -12.75 6.62
C GLU A 10 12.19 -12.92 5.12
N PHE A 11 12.37 -11.82 4.40
CA PHE A 11 12.55 -11.81 2.95
C PHE A 11 13.86 -11.14 2.57
N ASN A 12 14.28 -11.33 1.32
CA ASN A 12 15.50 -10.74 0.80
C ASN A 12 15.24 -9.34 0.21
N ARG A 13 16.24 -8.49 0.26
CA ARG A 13 16.24 -7.20 -0.45
C ARG A 13 15.84 -7.43 -1.90
N GLY A 14 15.00 -6.58 -2.44
CA GLY A 14 14.45 -6.70 -3.78
C GLY A 14 13.05 -7.27 -3.82
N THR A 15 12.59 -7.97 -2.77
CA THR A 15 11.26 -8.59 -2.73
C THR A 15 10.15 -7.54 -2.90
N ILE A 16 10.24 -6.41 -2.18
CA ILE A 16 9.22 -5.35 -2.26
C ILE A 16 9.23 -4.74 -3.66
N PHE A 17 10.41 -4.46 -4.21
CA PHE A 17 10.53 -3.92 -5.56
C PHE A 17 9.88 -4.87 -6.60
N GLU A 18 10.12 -6.16 -6.47
CA GLU A 18 9.55 -7.16 -7.38
C GLU A 18 8.03 -7.24 -7.26
N LEU A 19 7.50 -7.19 -6.04
CA LEU A 19 6.05 -7.20 -5.80
C LEU A 19 5.38 -5.97 -6.42
N LEU A 20 5.96 -4.78 -6.22
CA LEU A 20 5.41 -3.55 -6.77
C LEU A 20 5.50 -3.53 -8.30
N THR A 21 6.63 -3.98 -8.86
CA THR A 21 6.82 -4.04 -10.30
C THR A 21 5.79 -4.96 -10.96
N ASP A 22 5.56 -6.13 -10.39
CA ASP A 22 4.55 -7.06 -10.91
C ASP A 22 3.13 -6.49 -10.78
N ALA A 23 2.81 -5.96 -9.61
CA ALA A 23 1.48 -5.44 -9.32
C ALA A 23 1.05 -4.32 -10.27
N TYR A 24 1.99 -3.50 -10.70
CA TYR A 24 1.74 -2.36 -11.60
C TYR A 24 2.12 -2.66 -13.05
N SER A 25 2.33 -3.93 -13.41
CA SER A 25 2.73 -4.32 -14.77
C SER A 25 1.60 -4.20 -15.80
N PHE A 26 0.38 -3.94 -15.37
CA PHE A 26 -0.77 -3.75 -16.26
C PHE A 26 -0.63 -2.52 -17.16
N ASP A 27 0.24 -1.57 -16.82
CA ASP A 27 0.49 -0.37 -17.59
C ASP A 27 1.95 0.04 -17.45
N TYR A 28 2.71 0.01 -18.57
CA TYR A 28 4.13 0.31 -18.57
C TYR A 28 4.47 1.70 -18.03
N ARG A 29 3.51 2.65 -18.11
CA ARG A 29 3.72 4.01 -17.60
C ARG A 29 3.90 4.05 -16.10
N CYS A 30 3.34 3.08 -15.38
CA CYS A 30 3.54 2.99 -13.93
C CYS A 30 5.01 2.79 -13.59
N ALA A 31 5.68 1.83 -14.23
CA ALA A 31 7.10 1.58 -13.99
C ALA A 31 7.96 2.75 -14.44
N GLN A 32 7.63 3.38 -15.58
CA GLN A 32 8.34 4.58 -16.04
C GLN A 32 8.29 5.69 -14.99
N ARG A 33 7.15 5.86 -14.36
CA ARG A 33 6.94 6.94 -13.38
C ARG A 33 7.50 6.60 -12.00
N TRP A 34 7.29 5.38 -11.54
CA TRP A 34 7.48 5.04 -10.13
C TRP A 34 8.54 3.99 -9.82
N SER A 35 9.18 3.37 -10.82
CA SER A 35 10.13 2.27 -10.53
C SER A 35 11.31 2.72 -9.66
N SER A 36 11.81 3.94 -9.83
CA SER A 36 12.89 4.45 -8.99
C SER A 36 12.41 4.66 -7.54
N ASP A 37 11.19 5.14 -7.36
CA ASP A 37 10.59 5.31 -6.03
C ASP A 37 10.41 3.95 -5.34
N TRP A 38 9.96 2.93 -6.07
CA TRP A 38 9.83 1.58 -5.54
C TRP A 38 11.16 1.00 -5.10
N LYS A 39 12.21 1.25 -5.89
CA LYS A 39 13.56 0.78 -5.56
C LYS A 39 14.12 1.48 -4.33
N GLU A 40 13.93 2.78 -4.24
CA GLU A 40 14.32 3.56 -3.06
C GLU A 40 13.60 3.08 -1.81
N PHE A 41 12.30 2.80 -1.92
CA PHE A 41 11.51 2.30 -0.81
C PHE A 41 11.96 0.90 -0.38
N ASP A 42 12.19 0.00 -1.33
CA ASP A 42 12.74 -1.34 -1.04
C ASP A 42 14.06 -1.21 -0.27
N ASN A 43 14.98 -0.39 -0.78
CA ASN A 43 16.26 -0.16 -0.11
C ASN A 43 16.07 0.42 1.29
N PHE A 44 15.17 1.37 1.46
CA PHE A 44 14.91 1.97 2.77
C PHE A 44 14.42 0.92 3.78
N PHE A 45 13.48 0.09 3.39
CA PHE A 45 12.95 -0.95 4.28
C PHE A 45 14.00 -2.01 4.61
N PHE A 46 14.76 -2.46 3.61
CA PHE A 46 15.78 -3.48 3.87
C PHE A 46 17.04 -2.92 4.54
N ASP A 47 17.26 -1.61 4.48
CA ASP A 47 18.30 -0.95 5.27
C ASP A 47 17.85 -0.65 6.71
N ASN A 48 16.53 -0.72 6.99
CA ASN A 48 15.94 -0.38 8.27
C ASN A 48 14.90 -1.43 8.69
N LEU A 49 15.32 -2.67 8.87
CA LEU A 49 14.40 -3.80 9.09
C LEU A 49 13.51 -3.66 10.32
N GLN A 50 13.98 -2.97 11.38
CA GLN A 50 13.13 -2.73 12.55
C GLN A 50 11.95 -1.83 12.21
N ILE A 51 12.19 -0.82 11.38
CA ILE A 51 11.13 0.08 10.89
C ILE A 51 10.19 -0.70 9.97
N ALA A 52 10.75 -1.46 9.04
CA ALA A 52 9.98 -2.25 8.08
C ALA A 52 9.03 -3.23 8.77
N ASP A 53 9.53 -3.96 9.76
CA ASP A 53 8.73 -4.95 10.49
C ASP A 53 7.63 -4.32 11.34
N LYS A 54 7.85 -3.08 11.79
CA LYS A 54 6.89 -2.36 12.61
C LYS A 54 5.80 -1.67 11.79
N TYR A 55 6.14 -1.18 10.60
CA TYR A 55 5.26 -0.32 9.78
C TYR A 55 4.93 -0.90 8.42
N GLY A 56 5.00 -2.20 8.29
CA GLY A 56 4.61 -2.89 7.07
C GLY A 56 4.65 -4.40 7.27
N PHE A 57 4.21 -5.12 6.23
CA PHE A 57 4.33 -6.57 6.19
C PHE A 57 4.20 -7.07 4.76
N ILE A 58 4.60 -8.30 4.54
CA ILE A 58 4.43 -9.01 3.27
C ILE A 58 3.39 -10.10 3.46
N THR A 59 2.38 -10.09 2.61
CA THR A 59 1.33 -11.11 2.62
C THR A 59 1.78 -12.30 1.79
N THR A 60 1.63 -13.50 2.36
CA THR A 60 1.90 -14.74 1.63
C THR A 60 0.63 -15.58 1.51
N LEU A 61 0.55 -16.32 0.41
CA LEU A 61 -0.49 -17.33 0.18
C LEU A 61 0.22 -18.64 -0.08
N ASN A 62 0.01 -19.63 0.80
CA ASN A 62 0.70 -20.93 0.71
C ASN A 62 2.23 -20.74 0.54
N ASN A 63 2.81 -19.86 1.36
CA ASN A 63 4.23 -19.51 1.40
C ASN A 63 4.76 -18.71 0.19
N GLU A 64 3.91 -18.32 -0.75
CA GLU A 64 4.29 -17.45 -1.86
C GLU A 64 3.98 -15.99 -1.51
N ALA A 65 4.95 -15.09 -1.66
CA ALA A 65 4.72 -13.66 -1.46
C ALA A 65 3.79 -13.15 -2.56
N ILE A 66 2.64 -12.59 -2.18
CA ILE A 66 1.62 -12.13 -3.12
C ILE A 66 1.32 -10.63 -3.03
N GLY A 67 1.82 -9.96 -2.00
CA GLY A 67 1.57 -8.55 -1.83
C GLY A 67 2.29 -7.97 -0.63
N MET A 68 2.19 -6.67 -0.49
CA MET A 68 2.76 -5.96 0.66
C MET A 68 1.96 -4.69 0.92
N ILE A 69 2.06 -4.20 2.14
CA ILE A 69 1.50 -2.91 2.54
C ILE A 69 2.41 -2.27 3.57
N SER A 70 2.50 -0.94 3.53
CA SER A 70 3.27 -0.16 4.49
C SER A 70 2.49 1.09 4.89
N TRP A 71 2.86 1.69 6.03
CA TRP A 71 2.26 2.94 6.49
C TRP A 71 3.31 3.80 7.18
N ASP A 72 3.06 5.11 7.17
CA ASP A 72 3.95 6.12 7.71
C ASP A 72 3.43 6.63 9.05
N PRO A 73 4.16 6.41 10.17
CA PRO A 73 3.70 6.79 11.50
C PRO A 73 4.12 8.21 11.93
N ARG A 74 4.82 8.97 11.10
CA ARG A 74 5.50 10.20 11.52
C ARG A 74 4.55 11.32 11.95
N ASN A 75 3.27 11.21 11.62
CA ASN A 75 2.27 12.25 11.94
C ASN A 75 1.31 11.86 13.06
N ILE A 76 1.64 10.83 13.84
CA ILE A 76 0.88 10.46 15.04
C ILE A 76 0.92 11.62 16.04
N PRO A 77 -0.18 11.95 16.73
CA PRO A 77 -1.49 11.28 16.74
C PRO A 77 -2.47 11.75 15.67
N ASP A 78 -2.13 12.75 14.88
CA ASP A 78 -3.07 13.34 13.91
C ASP A 78 -3.52 12.30 12.87
N TYR A 79 -2.57 11.70 12.17
CA TYR A 79 -2.91 10.67 11.19
C TYR A 79 -1.74 9.71 10.95
N ILE A 80 -2.09 8.56 10.36
CA ILE A 80 -1.15 7.64 9.72
C ILE A 80 -1.51 7.60 8.24
N GLU A 81 -0.51 7.64 7.37
CA GLU A 81 -0.71 7.53 5.93
C GLU A 81 -0.30 6.15 5.44
N ILE A 82 -1.21 5.47 4.74
CA ILE A 82 -0.85 4.24 4.04
C ILE A 82 0.04 4.61 2.86
N GLY A 83 1.21 4.00 2.80
CA GLY A 83 2.18 4.26 1.74
C GLY A 83 1.97 3.34 0.55
N HIS A 84 2.82 2.32 0.42
CA HIS A 84 2.69 1.33 -0.64
C HIS A 84 1.70 0.24 -0.24
N ASN A 85 0.90 -0.21 -1.21
CA ASN A 85 -0.09 -1.25 -1.02
C ASN A 85 -0.31 -1.94 -2.35
N CYS A 86 0.02 -3.22 -2.45
CA CYS A 86 -0.11 -3.93 -3.72
C CYS A 86 -0.40 -5.41 -3.54
N ILE A 87 -1.03 -5.99 -4.56
CA ILE A 87 -1.19 -7.44 -4.75
C ILE A 87 -0.68 -7.74 -6.16
N VAL A 88 0.10 -8.79 -6.31
CA VAL A 88 0.64 -9.19 -7.62
C VAL A 88 -0.48 -9.56 -8.59
N SER A 89 -0.22 -9.38 -9.88
CA SER A 89 -1.22 -9.47 -10.94
C SER A 89 -1.98 -10.80 -10.95
N LYS A 90 -1.29 -11.89 -10.70
CA LYS A 90 -1.85 -13.24 -10.68
C LYS A 90 -2.99 -13.42 -9.66
N TYR A 91 -2.92 -12.68 -8.57
CA TYR A 91 -3.85 -12.84 -7.44
C TYR A 91 -4.82 -11.67 -7.26
N LYS A 92 -4.84 -10.72 -8.19
CA LYS A 92 -5.81 -9.62 -8.16
C LYS A 92 -7.23 -10.13 -8.35
N ASN A 93 -8.20 -9.35 -7.87
CA ASN A 93 -9.65 -9.63 -7.99
C ASN A 93 -10.11 -10.89 -7.25
N ASN A 94 -9.37 -11.31 -6.23
CA ASN A 94 -9.71 -12.45 -5.39
C ASN A 94 -9.96 -12.06 -3.93
N GLY A 95 -10.00 -10.76 -3.63
CA GLY A 95 -10.25 -10.28 -2.27
C GLY A 95 -9.02 -10.19 -1.37
N TYR A 96 -7.84 -10.57 -1.85
CA TYR A 96 -6.63 -10.55 -1.02
C TYR A 96 -6.20 -9.15 -0.63
N GLY A 97 -6.38 -8.17 -1.53
CA GLY A 97 -6.09 -6.77 -1.23
C GLY A 97 -6.91 -6.24 -0.06
N LYS A 98 -8.19 -6.61 -0.01
CA LYS A 98 -9.06 -6.23 1.10
C LYS A 98 -8.62 -6.89 2.41
N ILE A 99 -8.26 -8.17 2.37
CA ILE A 99 -7.76 -8.90 3.53
C ILE A 99 -6.47 -8.26 4.06
N GLN A 100 -5.55 -7.91 3.15
CA GLN A 100 -4.30 -7.23 3.49
C GLN A 100 -4.57 -5.87 4.14
N LEU A 101 -5.46 -5.08 3.56
CA LEU A 101 -5.81 -3.76 4.08
C LEU A 101 -6.48 -3.86 5.46
N GLN A 102 -7.35 -4.84 5.67
CA GLN A 102 -8.00 -5.07 6.96
C GLN A 102 -6.99 -5.41 8.04
N GLU A 103 -5.97 -6.21 7.73
CA GLU A 103 -4.92 -6.51 8.69
C GLU A 103 -4.08 -5.29 9.01
N ALA A 104 -3.74 -4.47 8.01
CA ALA A 104 -3.03 -3.22 8.23
C ALA A 104 -3.84 -2.28 9.12
N TYR A 105 -5.14 -2.14 8.84
CA TYR A 105 -6.06 -1.36 9.67
C TYR A 105 -6.03 -1.82 11.13
N ARG A 106 -6.13 -3.14 11.35
CA ARG A 106 -6.10 -3.71 12.70
C ARG A 106 -4.83 -3.33 13.46
N ARG A 107 -3.69 -3.35 12.78
CA ARG A 107 -2.39 -2.98 13.38
C ARG A 107 -2.29 -1.49 13.63
N ILE A 108 -2.75 -0.69 12.68
CA ILE A 108 -2.67 0.78 12.79
C ILE A 108 -3.50 1.30 13.96
N VAL A 109 -4.71 0.77 14.17
CA VAL A 109 -5.60 1.27 15.22
C VAL A 109 -5.15 0.90 16.63
N LEU A 110 -4.14 0.03 16.76
CA LEU A 110 -3.51 -0.21 18.07
C LEU A 110 -2.66 0.97 18.54
N ASN A 111 -2.35 1.91 17.63
CA ASN A 111 -1.64 3.14 17.96
C ASN A 111 -2.64 4.24 18.35
N ASP A 112 -2.15 5.25 19.06
CA ASP A 112 -2.97 6.43 19.36
C ASP A 112 -3.01 7.34 18.12
N VAL A 113 -3.99 7.10 17.24
CA VAL A 113 -4.13 7.82 15.99
C VAL A 113 -5.58 8.23 15.76
N ASN A 114 -5.77 9.44 15.24
CA ASN A 114 -7.11 10.00 15.04
C ASN A 114 -7.72 9.57 13.70
N ARG A 115 -6.90 9.41 12.67
CA ARG A 115 -7.39 9.04 11.34
C ARG A 115 -6.31 8.34 10.53
N ILE A 116 -6.76 7.62 9.51
CA ILE A 116 -5.88 6.98 8.53
C ILE A 116 -6.20 7.58 7.18
N ILE A 117 -5.17 7.99 6.43
CA ILE A 117 -5.33 8.56 5.10
C ILE A 117 -4.59 7.70 4.08
N VAL A 118 -5.05 7.76 2.84
CA VAL A 118 -4.38 7.11 1.72
C VAL A 118 -4.70 7.89 0.44
N THR A 119 -3.72 7.97 -0.45
CA THR A 119 -3.88 8.63 -1.74
C THR A 119 -3.74 7.60 -2.87
N THR A 120 -4.60 7.67 -3.86
CA THR A 120 -4.50 6.87 -5.06
C THR A 120 -4.85 7.72 -6.29
N ASN A 121 -4.86 7.11 -7.47
CA ASN A 121 -5.19 7.78 -8.71
C ASN A 121 -6.59 7.35 -9.16
N VAL A 122 -7.38 8.29 -9.70
CA VAL A 122 -8.75 8.01 -10.15
C VAL A 122 -8.83 6.95 -11.25
N GLY A 123 -7.72 6.73 -11.98
CA GLY A 123 -7.64 5.67 -12.99
C GLY A 123 -7.47 4.27 -12.39
N LEU A 124 -7.20 4.15 -11.09
CA LEU A 124 -7.04 2.88 -10.41
C LEU A 124 -8.35 2.49 -9.70
N PHE A 125 -9.39 2.24 -10.51
CA PHE A 125 -10.74 2.02 -10.01
C PHE A 125 -10.89 0.83 -9.05
N PRO A 126 -10.27 -0.35 -9.29
CA PRO A 126 -10.36 -1.47 -8.35
C PRO A 126 -9.79 -1.15 -6.97
N VAL A 127 -8.73 -0.32 -6.91
CA VAL A 127 -8.12 0.10 -5.65
C VAL A 127 -9.08 1.01 -4.88
N GLN A 128 -9.76 1.92 -5.59
CA GLN A 128 -10.76 2.80 -4.98
C GLN A 128 -11.88 1.99 -4.35
N GLN A 129 -12.40 0.98 -5.06
CA GLN A 129 -13.44 0.10 -4.52
C GLN A 129 -12.97 -0.64 -3.27
N MET A 130 -11.71 -1.05 -3.24
CA MET A 130 -11.13 -1.74 -2.08
C MET A 130 -11.11 -0.81 -0.85
N TYR A 131 -10.64 0.43 -1.02
CA TYR A 131 -10.62 1.38 0.09
C TYR A 131 -12.04 1.68 0.59
N GLU A 132 -12.97 1.94 -0.30
CA GLU A 132 -14.37 2.20 0.06
C GLU A 132 -14.99 0.98 0.76
N GLY A 133 -14.67 -0.22 0.31
CA GLY A 133 -15.16 -1.47 0.89
C GLY A 133 -14.69 -1.72 2.32
N VAL A 134 -13.57 -1.15 2.72
CA VAL A 134 -13.06 -1.25 4.10
C VAL A 134 -13.58 -0.12 4.98
N GLY A 135 -14.14 0.93 4.39
CA GLY A 135 -14.76 2.04 5.13
C GLY A 135 -14.09 3.38 4.93
N PHE A 136 -13.10 3.47 4.05
CA PHE A 136 -12.50 4.75 3.69
C PHE A 136 -13.48 5.56 2.86
N LYS A 137 -13.43 6.88 3.03
CA LYS A 137 -14.27 7.83 2.28
C LYS A 137 -13.38 8.82 1.55
N ALA A 138 -13.69 9.08 0.28
CA ALA A 138 -13.03 10.12 -0.49
C ALA A 138 -13.34 11.49 0.15
N TYR A 139 -12.32 12.29 0.38
CA TYR A 139 -12.50 13.62 0.96
C TYR A 139 -11.87 14.72 0.13
N ASN A 140 -11.00 14.40 -0.81
CA ASN A 140 -10.29 15.39 -1.61
C ASN A 140 -9.89 14.81 -2.96
N ARG A 141 -9.87 15.68 -3.99
CA ARG A 141 -9.39 15.31 -5.32
C ARG A 141 -8.43 16.40 -5.78
N ARG A 142 -7.26 16.01 -6.24
CA ARG A 142 -6.19 16.93 -6.63
C ARG A 142 -5.77 16.68 -8.07
N PRO A 143 -5.49 17.73 -8.87
CA PRO A 143 -4.99 17.55 -10.22
C PRO A 143 -3.63 16.84 -10.22
N ASN A 144 -3.42 15.97 -11.20
CA ASN A 144 -2.13 15.40 -11.50
C ASN A 144 -1.50 16.26 -12.59
N GLU A 145 -0.53 17.08 -12.23
CA GLU A 145 0.07 18.06 -13.12
C GLU A 145 1.23 17.50 -13.95
N GLN A 146 1.58 16.25 -13.77
CA GLN A 146 2.70 15.63 -14.47
C GLN A 146 2.23 14.99 -15.78
N ILE A 147 2.40 15.72 -16.86
CA ILE A 147 1.82 15.41 -18.17
C ILE A 147 2.32 14.09 -18.77
N SER A 148 3.57 13.71 -18.49
CA SER A 148 4.19 12.50 -19.05
C SER A 148 3.88 11.23 -18.26
N ASP A 149 3.17 11.35 -17.15
CA ASP A 149 3.00 10.27 -16.19
C ASP A 149 1.69 9.51 -16.39
N PHE A 150 1.43 8.56 -15.46
CA PHE A 150 0.17 7.86 -15.43
C PHE A 150 -0.96 8.90 -15.27
N PRO A 151 -1.95 8.92 -16.19
CA PRO A 151 -2.95 9.98 -16.21
C PRO A 151 -4.00 9.85 -15.11
N GLY A 152 -4.70 10.95 -14.87
CA GLY A 152 -5.80 11.01 -13.91
C GLY A 152 -5.43 11.70 -12.62
N ASP A 153 -6.40 12.35 -12.00
CA ASP A 153 -6.22 13.09 -10.76
C ASP A 153 -5.90 12.15 -9.59
N TYR A 154 -5.30 12.72 -8.55
CA TYR A 154 -5.17 12.03 -7.26
C TYR A 154 -6.46 12.15 -6.48
N ILE A 155 -6.78 11.10 -5.75
CA ILE A 155 -7.92 11.08 -4.84
C ILE A 155 -7.45 10.65 -3.45
N ASP A 156 -7.82 11.45 -2.46
CA ASP A 156 -7.45 11.21 -1.06
C ASP A 156 -8.62 10.61 -0.31
N TYR A 157 -8.36 9.51 0.38
CA TYR A 157 -9.33 8.80 1.20
C TYR A 157 -8.97 8.91 2.68
N VAL A 158 -9.97 8.88 3.52
CA VAL A 158 -9.80 8.93 4.97
C VAL A 158 -10.74 7.97 5.67
N ILE A 159 -10.26 7.41 6.78
CA ILE A 159 -11.11 6.77 7.76
C ILE A 159 -10.85 7.43 9.11
N ILE A 160 -11.92 7.87 9.78
CA ILE A 160 -11.83 8.55 11.08
C ILE A 160 -11.87 7.48 12.17
N ILE A 161 -10.86 7.46 13.02
CA ILE A 161 -10.76 6.53 14.15
C ILE A 161 -11.34 7.16 15.40
N LYS A 162 -10.98 8.44 15.65
CA LYS A 162 -11.52 9.20 16.77
C LYS A 162 -11.45 10.70 16.48
N ASP A 163 -12.40 11.43 17.01
CA ASP A 163 -12.53 12.88 16.84
C ASP A 163 -11.54 13.66 17.73
#